data_10c0d20869c8eac003944994388a59c7
#
_entry.id   10c0d20869c8eac003944994388a59c7
#
_cell.length_a   1.000
_cell.length_b   1.000
_cell.length_c   1.000
_cell.angle_alpha   90.00
_cell.angle_beta   90.00
_cell.angle_gamma   90.00
#
_symmetry.space_group_name_H-M   'P 1'
#
loop_
_entity.id
_entity.type
_entity.pdbx_description
1 polymer ?
#
loop_
_entity_poly.entity_id
_entity_poly.type
_entity_poly.pdbx_seq_one_letter_code
_entity_poly.pdbx_strand_id
1 'polypeptide(L)' 'MSYMLPHLHNGWQVDQAILSEEDKVVVIRFGHDWDPTCMKMDEVLYKVAEKIKNFTVIYLVDITETPDFNKIKSF' A
#
# COMPACT_ATOMS: atom_id res chain seq x y z
N MET A 1 5.11 -4.43 -11.99
CA MET A 1 3.67 -4.16 -12.05
C MET A 1 3.15 -3.28 -10.93
N SER A 2 4.03 -2.83 -10.03
CA SER A 2 3.61 -1.97 -8.92
C SER A 2 2.98 -0.65 -9.37
N TYR A 3 3.35 -0.16 -10.56
CA TYR A 3 2.76 1.06 -11.11
C TYR A 3 1.26 0.95 -11.39
N MET A 4 0.72 -0.27 -11.37
CA MET A 4 -0.71 -0.50 -11.62
C MET A 4 -1.55 -0.39 -10.35
N LEU A 5 -0.92 -0.26 -9.19
CA LEU A 5 -1.61 -0.08 -7.92
C LEU A 5 -1.35 1.33 -7.40
N PRO A 6 -2.33 1.96 -6.76
CA PRO A 6 -2.13 3.33 -6.27
C PRO A 6 -1.04 3.41 -5.20
N HIS A 7 -0.27 4.48 -5.26
CA HIS A 7 0.83 4.74 -4.33
C HIS A 7 0.46 5.87 -3.37
N LEU A 8 0.89 5.72 -2.13
CA LEU A 8 0.81 6.77 -1.11
C LEU A 8 2.23 7.24 -0.82
N HIS A 9 2.45 8.55 -0.81
CA HIS A 9 3.79 9.15 -0.83
C HIS A 9 4.22 9.78 0.49
N ASN A 10 3.32 9.89 1.45
CA ASN A 10 3.67 10.46 2.76
C ASN A 10 2.68 9.95 3.82
N GLY A 11 3.03 10.20 5.09
CA GLY A 11 2.21 9.71 6.21
C GLY A 11 0.80 10.28 6.22
N TRP A 12 0.65 11.55 5.80
CA TRP A 12 -0.68 12.15 5.73
C TRP A 12 -1.58 11.42 4.73
N GLN A 13 -1.05 11.06 3.57
CA GLN A 13 -1.81 10.32 2.57
C GLN A 13 -2.20 8.93 3.10
N VAL A 14 -1.31 8.28 3.83
CA VAL A 14 -1.61 6.98 4.44
C VAL A 14 -2.77 7.12 5.42
N ASP A 15 -2.71 8.12 6.30
CA ASP A 15 -3.78 8.37 7.26
C ASP A 15 -5.10 8.66 6.56
N GLN A 16 -5.08 9.49 5.52
CA GLN A 16 -6.29 9.83 4.79
C GLN A 16 -6.90 8.62 4.09
N ALA A 17 -6.05 7.75 3.53
CA ALA A 17 -6.52 6.54 2.88
C ALA A 17 -7.23 5.61 3.86
N ILE A 18 -6.67 5.48 5.07
CA ILE A 18 -7.27 4.64 6.11
C ILE A 18 -8.57 5.25 6.63
N LEU A 19 -8.55 6.55 6.93
CA LEU A 19 -9.71 7.22 7.53
C LEU A 19 -10.87 7.39 6.57
N SER A 20 -10.60 7.53 5.27
CA SER A 20 -11.64 7.77 4.29
C SER A 20 -12.37 6.51 3.83
N GLU A 21 -11.81 5.34 4.11
CA GLU A 21 -12.43 4.09 3.68
C GLU A 21 -13.30 3.54 4.79
N GLU A 22 -14.61 3.46 4.53
CA GLU A 22 -15.59 3.03 5.54
C GLU A 22 -16.03 1.58 5.36
N ASP A 23 -16.08 1.12 4.13
CA ASP A 23 -16.74 -0.15 3.79
C ASP A 23 -15.79 -1.24 3.34
N LYS A 24 -14.54 -0.89 3.02
CA LYS A 24 -13.59 -1.83 2.47
C LYS A 24 -12.40 -2.03 3.40
N VAL A 25 -11.82 -3.20 3.34
CA VAL A 25 -10.56 -3.48 4.02
C VAL A 25 -9.45 -2.74 3.28
N VAL A 26 -8.60 -2.05 4.03
CA VAL A 26 -7.45 -1.33 3.47
C VAL A 26 -6.21 -2.20 3.65
N VAL A 27 -5.57 -2.56 2.56
CA VAL A 27 -4.32 -3.31 2.57
C VAL A 27 -3.21 -2.37 2.10
N ILE A 28 -2.14 -2.29 2.87
CA ILE A 28 -1.01 -1.43 2.56
C ILE A 28 0.26 -2.27 2.52
N ARG A 29 0.95 -2.26 1.38
CA ARG A 29 2.26 -2.89 1.26
C ARG A 29 3.33 -1.84 1.58
N PHE A 30 4.09 -2.05 2.65
CA PHE A 30 5.23 -1.22 3.00
C PHE A 30 6.49 -1.86 2.45
N GLY A 31 7.25 -1.12 1.66
CA GLY A 31 8.47 -1.65 1.07
C GLY A 31 9.03 -0.72 0.03
N HIS A 32 9.64 -1.29 -0.99
CA HIS A 32 10.25 -0.55 -2.09
C HIS A 32 9.81 -1.14 -3.42
N ASP A 33 9.46 -0.28 -4.37
CA ASP A 33 9.05 -0.72 -5.70
C ASP A 33 10.18 -1.42 -6.46
N TRP A 34 11.44 -1.10 -6.13
CA TRP A 34 12.61 -1.68 -6.78
C TRP A 34 13.07 -3.00 -6.16
N ASP A 35 12.56 -3.36 -4.98
CA ASP A 35 12.95 -4.59 -4.30
C ASP A 35 12.32 -5.80 -5.02
N PRO A 36 13.12 -6.79 -5.45
CA PRO A 36 12.57 -7.95 -6.15
C PRO A 36 11.50 -8.71 -5.37
N THR A 37 11.63 -8.79 -4.06
CA THR A 37 10.62 -9.44 -3.21
C THR A 37 9.32 -8.66 -3.23
N CYS A 38 9.41 -7.32 -3.11
CA CYS A 38 8.25 -6.46 -3.20
C CYS A 38 7.62 -6.50 -4.59
N MET A 39 8.43 -6.55 -5.64
CA MET A 39 7.94 -6.65 -7.01
C MET A 39 7.10 -7.91 -7.20
N LYS A 40 7.54 -9.04 -6.68
CA LYS A 40 6.77 -10.28 -6.76
C LYS A 40 5.47 -10.17 -5.96
N MET A 41 5.53 -9.60 -4.78
CA MET A 41 4.34 -9.39 -3.96
C MET A 41 3.36 -8.45 -4.67
N ASP A 42 3.87 -7.38 -5.26
CA ASP A 42 3.03 -6.41 -5.96
C ASP A 42 2.32 -7.05 -7.16
N GLU A 43 2.99 -7.95 -7.86
CA GLU A 43 2.37 -8.68 -8.95
C GLU A 43 1.21 -9.54 -8.46
N VAL A 44 1.40 -10.24 -7.36
CA VAL A 44 0.33 -11.04 -6.74
C VAL A 44 -0.81 -10.14 -6.28
N LEU A 45 -0.49 -9.03 -5.60
CA LEU A 45 -1.50 -8.09 -5.13
C LEU A 45 -2.31 -7.51 -6.29
N TYR A 46 -1.65 -7.18 -7.38
CA TYR A 46 -2.33 -6.65 -8.56
C TYR A 46 -3.33 -7.67 -9.14
N LYS A 47 -2.90 -8.93 -9.23
CA LYS A 47 -3.78 -9.99 -9.74
C LYS A 47 -4.96 -10.24 -8.82
N VAL A 48 -4.72 -10.22 -7.51
CA VAL A 48 -5.77 -10.43 -6.53
C VAL A 48 -6.71 -9.23 -6.46
N ALA A 49 -6.20 -8.02 -6.65
CA ALA A 49 -6.98 -6.80 -6.55
C ALA A 49 -8.21 -6.81 -7.46
N GLU A 50 -8.08 -7.35 -8.66
CA GLU A 50 -9.22 -7.43 -9.59
C GLU A 50 -10.34 -8.32 -9.03
N LYS A 51 -9.98 -9.34 -8.26
CA LYS A 51 -10.96 -10.29 -7.73
C LYS A 51 -11.65 -9.77 -6.47
N ILE A 52 -10.96 -8.91 -5.70
CA ILE A 52 -11.45 -8.48 -4.39
C ILE A 52 -11.75 -6.99 -4.33
N LYS A 53 -11.80 -6.31 -5.47
CA LYS A 53 -11.98 -4.86 -5.54
C LYS A 53 -13.24 -4.34 -4.86
N ASN A 54 -14.26 -5.19 -4.73
CA ASN A 54 -15.50 -4.82 -4.05
C ASN A 54 -15.37 -4.86 -2.53
N PHE A 55 -14.33 -5.50 -2.00
CA PHE A 55 -14.15 -5.71 -0.57
C PHE A 55 -12.89 -5.08 -0.02
N THR A 56 -11.93 -4.77 -0.89
CA THR A 56 -10.59 -4.38 -0.46
C THR A 56 -10.02 -3.34 -1.40
N VAL A 57 -9.30 -2.38 -0.83
CA VAL A 57 -8.47 -1.44 -1.58
C VAL A 57 -7.02 -1.66 -1.18
N ILE A 58 -6.12 -1.66 -2.17
CA ILE A 58 -4.70 -1.97 -1.96
C ILE A 58 -3.89 -0.74 -2.35
N TYR A 59 -3.01 -0.32 -1.43
CA TYR A 59 -2.08 0.79 -1.66
C TYR A 59 -0.65 0.33 -1.46
N LEU A 60 0.27 0.98 -2.16
CA LEU A 60 1.70 0.75 -2.01
C LEU A 60 2.34 1.97 -1.36
N VAL A 61 3.21 1.72 -0.39
CA VAL A 61 3.94 2.76 0.32
C VAL A 61 5.42 2.44 0.26
N ASP A 62 6.22 3.41 -0.22
CA ASP A 62 7.67 3.32 -0.17
C ASP A 62 8.13 3.83 1.19
N ILE A 63 8.78 2.98 1.96
CA ILE A 63 9.18 3.31 3.32
C ILE A 63 10.24 4.40 3.40
N THR A 64 10.94 4.70 2.30
CA THR A 64 11.86 5.82 2.27
C THR A 64 11.16 7.15 2.07
N GLU A 65 9.96 7.14 1.52
CA GLU A 65 9.14 8.35 1.33
C GLU A 65 8.29 8.70 2.56
N THR A 66 8.19 7.77 3.53
CA THR A 66 7.32 7.95 4.69
C THR A 66 8.03 7.63 6.00
N PRO A 67 9.18 8.30 6.29
CA PRO A 67 9.98 7.95 7.46
C PRO A 67 9.26 8.17 8.79
N ASP A 68 8.40 9.16 8.88
CA ASP A 68 7.64 9.41 10.11
C ASP A 68 6.66 8.28 10.40
N PHE A 69 6.06 7.72 9.38
CA PHE A 69 5.16 6.59 9.53
C PHE A 69 5.92 5.34 9.94
N ASN A 70 7.15 5.17 9.46
CA ASN A 70 8.01 4.06 9.85
C ASN A 70 8.34 4.11 11.34
N LYS A 71 8.52 5.29 11.91
CA LYS A 71 8.74 5.44 13.36
C LYS A 71 7.55 4.95 14.15
N ILE A 72 6.35 5.23 13.69
CA ILE A 72 5.13 4.76 14.35
C ILE A 72 5.07 3.24 14.31
N LYS A 73 5.48 2.63 13.23
CA LYS A 73 5.48 1.19 13.07
C LYS A 73 6.48 0.46 13.94
N SER A 74 7.51 1.12 14.39
CA SER A 74 8.63 0.45 15.06
C SER A 74 8.39 0.12 16.52
N PHE A 75 7.26 0.48 17.08
CA PHE A 75 6.94 0.14 18.47
C PHE A 75 6.52 -1.30 18.70
#